data_ecc451c08dfcd889b95e035ef52b5a12
#
_entry.id   ecc451c08dfcd889b95e035ef52b5a12
#
_cell.length_a   1.000
_cell.length_b   1.000
_cell.length_c   1.000
_cell.angle_alpha   90.00
_cell.angle_beta   90.00
_cell.angle_gamma   90.00
#
_symmetry.space_group_name_H-M   'P 1'
#
loop_
_entity.id
_entity.type
_entity.pdbx_description
1 polymer ?
#
loop_
_entity_poly.entity_id
_entity_poly.type
_entity_poly.pdbx_seq_one_letter_code
_entity_poly.pdbx_strand_id
1 'polypeptide(L)'
;MRKNQVDIITMGCSKNLVDSELLMRQFEANGYHCTHDSKLPQGEIAVINTCGFIESAKEESINTILAFAKAKEEGRLKRLYVMGCLSQRYQKELEKEIPQVDKFYGKFNYKLLLNDLGKADVAVCDGRRSLTTPRHYAYLKISEGCDRHCAYCAIPLIVGKHHSRPQDEILQEVRELVVGGVKELQVIAQELTYYGADIDGKRRIAELVSKMADIKGVKWIRLHYAYPNQFPLALLDVIRERPNVCKYLDIAFQHIADPVLRRMQRHVSKAETISLIEKIRAAVPGIHLRTTLLVGFPGETEADFEELMEFVRWARFERMGAFTYSAEEGTYSAEHFEDDVPEAVKQQRLDRLMALQQEISAEIEAEKVGQVMKVIIDRKEGDYYIGRTEFCSPEVDPEVLISAVRPLRKGSFYDIRITASEEFDLYGEVV
;
A
#
# COMPACT_ATOMS: atom_id res chain seq x y z
N MET A 1 -11.96 2.96 31.76
CA MET A 1 -12.53 3.48 30.49
C MET A 1 -12.62 5.00 30.56
N ARG A 2 -12.09 5.69 29.57
CA ARG A 2 -12.19 7.13 29.43
C ARG A 2 -13.43 7.46 28.61
N LYS A 3 -14.30 8.34 29.11
CA LYS A 3 -15.50 8.78 28.37
C LYS A 3 -15.12 9.55 27.11
N ASN A 4 -15.92 9.44 26.06
CA ASN A 4 -15.73 10.08 24.76
C ASN A 4 -14.38 9.74 24.11
N GLN A 5 -13.77 8.61 24.45
CA GLN A 5 -12.57 8.13 23.79
C GLN A 5 -12.89 6.91 22.93
N VAL A 6 -12.40 6.91 21.70
CA VAL A 6 -12.55 5.85 20.70
C VAL A 6 -11.17 5.32 20.32
N ASP A 7 -11.00 4.02 20.41
CA ASP A 7 -9.84 3.32 19.88
C ASP A 7 -10.13 2.88 18.45
N ILE A 8 -9.34 3.33 17.49
CA ILE A 8 -9.41 2.92 16.08
C ILE A 8 -8.22 2.02 15.81
N ILE A 9 -8.49 0.77 15.47
CA ILE A 9 -7.47 -0.22 15.15
C ILE A 9 -7.50 -0.46 13.64
N THR A 10 -6.37 -0.24 12.98
CA THR A 10 -6.26 -0.39 11.52
C THR A 10 -5.43 -1.60 11.16
N MET A 11 -6.01 -2.49 10.38
CA MET A 11 -5.34 -3.70 9.94
C MET A 11 -5.12 -3.67 8.42
N GLY A 12 -4.01 -4.26 7.98
CA GLY A 12 -3.71 -4.48 6.58
C GLY A 12 -3.01 -3.30 5.91
N CYS A 13 -3.63 -2.73 4.88
CA CYS A 13 -2.91 -1.88 3.92
C CYS A 13 -3.15 -0.37 4.10
N SER A 14 -2.33 0.43 3.41
CA SER A 14 -2.44 1.90 3.37
C SER A 14 -3.82 2.43 2.93
N LYS A 15 -4.61 1.65 2.15
CA LYS A 15 -5.98 2.04 1.80
C LYS A 15 -6.90 2.01 3.03
N ASN A 16 -6.77 0.97 3.87
CA ASN A 16 -7.49 0.90 5.14
C ASN A 16 -7.05 2.00 6.11
N LEU A 17 -5.76 2.37 6.10
CA LEU A 17 -5.25 3.48 6.91
C LEU A 17 -5.95 4.79 6.53
N VAL A 18 -6.05 5.11 5.25
CA VAL A 18 -6.79 6.30 4.78
C VAL A 18 -8.26 6.27 5.24
N ASP A 19 -8.92 5.10 5.19
CA ASP A 19 -10.30 4.95 5.66
C ASP A 19 -10.42 5.18 7.17
N SER A 20 -9.47 4.69 7.96
CA SER A 20 -9.40 4.92 9.41
C SER A 20 -9.15 6.40 9.75
N GLU A 21 -8.25 7.07 9.04
CA GLU A 21 -7.98 8.51 9.24
C GLU A 21 -9.19 9.40 8.92
N LEU A 22 -9.97 9.03 7.90
CA LEU A 22 -11.26 9.66 7.60
C LEU A 22 -12.25 9.43 8.73
N LEU A 23 -12.35 8.20 9.24
CA LEU A 23 -13.22 7.85 10.35
C LEU A 23 -12.82 8.59 11.63
N MET A 24 -11.53 8.65 11.96
CA MET A 24 -11.02 9.40 13.12
C MET A 24 -11.46 10.86 13.05
N ARG A 25 -11.30 11.50 11.89
CA ARG A 25 -11.74 12.89 11.68
C ARG A 25 -13.24 13.08 11.95
N GLN A 26 -14.08 12.11 11.56
CA GLN A 26 -15.51 12.14 11.83
C GLN A 26 -15.81 12.04 13.35
N PHE A 27 -15.12 11.14 14.04
CA PHE A 27 -15.26 11.03 15.50
C PHE A 27 -14.83 12.29 16.21
N GLU A 28 -13.67 12.86 15.86
CA GLU A 28 -13.15 14.09 16.46
C GLU A 28 -14.08 15.29 16.23
N ALA A 29 -14.66 15.43 15.04
CA ALA A 29 -15.65 16.45 14.73
C ALA A 29 -16.94 16.32 15.58
N ASN A 30 -17.22 15.12 16.07
CA ASN A 30 -18.34 14.82 16.95
C ASN A 30 -17.98 14.84 18.46
N GLY A 31 -16.82 15.38 18.81
CA GLY A 31 -16.39 15.57 20.20
C GLY A 31 -15.78 14.35 20.87
N TYR A 32 -15.37 13.33 20.10
CA TYR A 32 -14.61 12.21 20.61
C TYR A 32 -13.09 12.47 20.52
N HIS A 33 -12.35 11.82 21.40
CA HIS A 33 -10.89 11.73 21.31
C HIS A 33 -10.51 10.37 20.73
N CYS A 34 -9.76 10.36 19.63
CA CYS A 34 -9.33 9.14 18.97
C CYS A 34 -7.93 8.71 19.42
N THR A 35 -7.74 7.42 19.65
CA THR A 35 -6.45 6.78 19.79
C THR A 35 -6.30 5.78 18.63
N HIS A 36 -5.17 5.79 17.96
CA HIS A 36 -4.88 4.89 16.85
C HIS A 36 -3.99 3.75 17.29
N ASP A 37 -4.31 2.53 16.84
CA ASP A 37 -3.56 1.28 17.03
C ASP A 37 -3.14 0.99 18.48
N SER A 38 -4.03 1.25 19.44
CA SER A 38 -3.84 0.86 20.83
C SER A 38 -3.86 -0.68 20.95
N LYS A 39 -2.83 -1.25 21.61
CA LYS A 39 -2.75 -2.71 21.86
C LYS A 39 -3.85 -3.23 22.80
N LEU A 40 -4.38 -2.36 23.62
CA LEU A 40 -5.44 -2.65 24.60
C LEU A 40 -6.44 -1.50 24.59
N PRO A 41 -7.75 -1.76 24.84
CA PRO A 41 -8.75 -0.72 24.90
C PRO A 41 -8.42 0.36 25.94
N GLN A 42 -8.40 1.61 25.52
CA GLN A 42 -8.20 2.78 26.37
C GLN A 42 -9.51 3.58 26.53
N GLY A 43 -10.33 3.56 25.51
CA GLY A 43 -11.63 4.24 25.44
C GLY A 43 -12.82 3.37 25.83
N GLU A 44 -14.00 3.95 25.71
CA GLU A 44 -15.27 3.22 25.90
C GLU A 44 -15.78 2.57 24.61
N ILE A 45 -15.25 2.96 23.46
CA ILE A 45 -15.60 2.46 22.12
C ILE A 45 -14.33 1.99 21.44
N ALA A 46 -14.40 0.85 20.77
CA ALA A 46 -13.37 0.42 19.81
C ALA A 46 -13.99 0.19 18.43
N VAL A 47 -13.27 0.59 17.39
CA VAL A 47 -13.61 0.29 16.00
C VAL A 47 -12.40 -0.39 15.35
N ILE A 48 -12.59 -1.62 14.89
CA ILE A 48 -11.55 -2.40 14.21
C ILE A 48 -11.81 -2.36 12.70
N ASN A 49 -10.91 -1.72 11.96
CA ASN A 49 -10.91 -1.69 10.49
C ASN A 49 -10.07 -2.85 9.97
N THR A 50 -10.73 -3.91 9.52
CA THR A 50 -10.15 -5.22 9.26
C THR A 50 -9.61 -5.40 7.85
N CYS A 51 -8.61 -6.27 7.69
CA CYS A 51 -8.13 -6.77 6.42
C CYS A 51 -8.76 -8.14 6.11
N GLY A 52 -9.11 -8.39 4.85
CA GLY A 52 -9.71 -9.64 4.40
C GLY A 52 -9.15 -10.11 3.06
N PHE A 53 -7.91 -9.70 2.74
CA PHE A 53 -7.32 -9.93 1.42
C PHE A 53 -6.61 -11.29 1.31
N ILE A 54 -5.78 -11.65 2.27
CA ILE A 54 -5.04 -12.92 2.32
C ILE A 54 -5.28 -13.61 3.67
N GLU A 55 -5.07 -14.93 3.71
CA GLU A 55 -5.38 -15.76 4.88
C GLU A 55 -4.73 -15.24 6.16
N SER A 56 -3.43 -14.97 6.15
CA SER A 56 -2.72 -14.46 7.33
C SER A 56 -3.28 -13.13 7.85
N ALA A 57 -3.71 -12.24 6.97
CA ALA A 57 -4.32 -10.96 7.36
C ALA A 57 -5.76 -11.14 7.88
N LYS A 58 -6.49 -12.17 7.39
CA LYS A 58 -7.79 -12.56 7.95
C LYS A 58 -7.62 -13.09 9.36
N GLU A 59 -6.67 -14.00 9.57
CA GLU A 59 -6.37 -14.56 10.89
C GLU A 59 -5.96 -13.47 11.90
N GLU A 60 -5.07 -12.56 11.52
CA GLU A 60 -4.68 -11.42 12.34
C GLU A 60 -5.90 -10.55 12.72
N SER A 61 -6.77 -10.27 11.75
CA SER A 61 -8.00 -9.50 11.97
C SER A 61 -8.94 -10.19 12.95
N ILE A 62 -9.17 -11.51 12.79
CA ILE A 62 -10.02 -12.31 13.68
C ILE A 62 -9.43 -12.32 15.11
N ASN A 63 -8.13 -12.59 15.25
CA ASN A 63 -7.47 -12.62 16.56
C ASN A 63 -7.56 -11.27 17.26
N THR A 64 -7.44 -10.16 16.52
CA THR A 64 -7.62 -8.82 17.08
C THR A 64 -9.07 -8.59 17.53
N ILE A 65 -10.07 -8.99 16.74
CA ILE A 65 -11.48 -8.88 17.13
C ILE A 65 -11.74 -9.68 18.41
N LEU A 66 -11.25 -10.91 18.51
CA LEU A 66 -11.42 -11.77 19.69
C LEU A 66 -10.77 -11.18 20.93
N ALA A 67 -9.58 -10.57 20.81
CA ALA A 67 -8.91 -9.90 21.92
C ALA A 67 -9.73 -8.71 22.46
N PHE A 68 -10.32 -7.89 21.59
CA PHE A 68 -11.18 -6.78 21.99
C PHE A 68 -12.57 -7.25 22.47
N ALA A 69 -13.12 -8.34 21.93
CA ALA A 69 -14.32 -8.97 22.41
C ALA A 69 -14.17 -9.44 23.88
N LYS A 70 -13.06 -10.11 24.18
CA LYS A 70 -12.71 -10.48 25.55
C LYS A 70 -12.56 -9.29 26.47
N ALA A 71 -11.93 -8.22 26.02
CA ALA A 71 -11.82 -6.98 26.79
C ALA A 71 -13.18 -6.35 27.08
N LYS A 72 -14.16 -6.50 26.20
CA LYS A 72 -15.55 -6.05 26.42
C LYS A 72 -16.25 -6.92 27.46
N GLU A 73 -16.12 -8.24 27.41
CA GLU A 73 -16.67 -9.15 28.44
C GLU A 73 -16.10 -8.86 29.83
N GLU A 74 -14.82 -8.53 29.91
CA GLU A 74 -14.16 -8.12 31.16
C GLU A 74 -14.55 -6.70 31.63
N GLY A 75 -15.45 -6.01 30.93
CA GLY A 75 -15.90 -4.67 31.28
C GLY A 75 -14.89 -3.54 31.00
N ARG A 76 -13.82 -3.81 30.26
CA ARG A 76 -12.79 -2.83 29.86
C ARG A 76 -13.16 -2.02 28.61
N LEU A 77 -14.23 -2.42 27.93
CA LEU A 77 -14.76 -1.80 26.72
C LEU A 77 -16.29 -1.83 26.77
N LYS A 78 -16.97 -0.76 26.37
CA LYS A 78 -18.44 -0.73 26.35
C LYS A 78 -19.02 -1.16 25.00
N ARG A 79 -18.42 -0.70 23.92
CA ARG A 79 -18.89 -0.94 22.56
C ARG A 79 -17.74 -1.37 21.67
N LEU A 80 -17.97 -2.40 20.91
CA LEU A 80 -17.03 -2.94 19.91
C LEU A 80 -17.70 -2.97 18.55
N TYR A 81 -17.12 -2.26 17.60
CA TYR A 81 -17.55 -2.23 16.21
C TYR A 81 -16.47 -2.79 15.30
N VAL A 82 -16.87 -3.46 14.25
CA VAL A 82 -15.96 -4.03 13.25
C VAL A 82 -16.37 -3.54 11.87
N MET A 83 -15.40 -3.11 11.07
CA MET A 83 -15.59 -2.68 9.69
C MET A 83 -14.43 -3.15 8.80
N GLY A 84 -14.44 -2.81 7.53
CA GLY A 84 -13.33 -3.05 6.61
C GLY A 84 -13.53 -4.26 5.70
N CYS A 85 -12.42 -4.76 5.13
CA CYS A 85 -12.44 -5.75 4.06
C CYS A 85 -12.95 -7.13 4.52
N LEU A 86 -12.52 -7.61 5.69
CA LEU A 86 -12.99 -8.88 6.25
C LEU A 86 -14.47 -8.81 6.56
N SER A 87 -14.87 -7.74 7.26
CA SER A 87 -16.28 -7.53 7.60
C SER A 87 -17.16 -7.40 6.37
N GLN A 88 -16.69 -6.72 5.30
CA GLN A 88 -17.42 -6.63 4.02
C GLN A 88 -17.67 -7.99 3.39
N ARG A 89 -16.73 -8.92 3.51
CA ARG A 89 -16.78 -10.23 2.85
C ARG A 89 -17.55 -11.29 3.64
N TYR A 90 -17.38 -11.29 4.96
CA TYR A 90 -17.85 -12.36 5.86
C TYR A 90 -18.78 -11.86 6.98
N GLN A 91 -19.53 -10.79 6.74
CA GLN A 91 -20.34 -10.14 7.79
C GLN A 91 -21.26 -11.14 8.51
N LYS A 92 -22.01 -11.95 7.76
CA LYS A 92 -23.02 -12.86 8.31
C LYS A 92 -22.41 -13.97 9.19
N GLU A 93 -21.26 -14.48 8.75
CA GLU A 93 -20.50 -15.51 9.47
C GLU A 93 -19.92 -14.93 10.75
N LEU A 94 -19.31 -13.75 10.66
CA LEU A 94 -18.72 -13.05 11.81
C LEU A 94 -19.76 -12.64 12.85
N GLU A 95 -20.93 -12.17 12.44
CA GLU A 95 -22.05 -11.85 13.33
C GLU A 95 -22.52 -13.06 14.15
N LYS A 96 -22.50 -14.26 13.55
CA LYS A 96 -22.88 -15.50 14.20
C LYS A 96 -21.80 -16.03 15.14
N GLU A 97 -20.53 -15.97 14.71
CA GLU A 97 -19.40 -16.57 15.43
C GLU A 97 -18.86 -15.67 16.56
N ILE A 98 -19.03 -14.34 16.45
CA ILE A 98 -18.51 -13.38 17.43
C ILE A 98 -19.63 -12.43 17.90
N PRO A 99 -20.63 -12.93 18.66
CA PRO A 99 -21.79 -12.14 19.10
C PRO A 99 -21.46 -11.04 20.11
N GLN A 100 -20.22 -10.99 20.61
CA GLN A 100 -19.73 -9.91 21.49
C GLN A 100 -19.55 -8.59 20.76
N VAL A 101 -19.39 -8.59 19.44
CA VAL A 101 -19.34 -7.39 18.62
C VAL A 101 -20.73 -6.75 18.55
N ASP A 102 -20.85 -5.47 18.85
CA ASP A 102 -22.15 -4.79 18.84
C ASP A 102 -22.72 -4.68 17.42
N LYS A 103 -21.86 -4.42 16.43
CA LYS A 103 -22.27 -4.41 15.03
C LYS A 103 -21.07 -4.51 14.09
N PHE A 104 -21.31 -5.18 12.98
CA PHE A 104 -20.41 -5.25 11.85
C PHE A 104 -20.87 -4.31 10.74
N TYR A 105 -19.93 -3.60 10.12
CA TYR A 105 -20.18 -2.70 9.00
C TYR A 105 -19.32 -3.12 7.80
N GLY A 106 -19.82 -2.86 6.60
CA GLY A 106 -19.02 -2.98 5.38
C GLY A 106 -17.93 -1.90 5.30
N LYS A 107 -17.06 -2.02 4.31
CA LYS A 107 -15.89 -1.15 4.14
C LYS A 107 -16.23 0.36 4.08
N PHE A 108 -17.37 0.72 3.49
CA PHE A 108 -17.75 2.12 3.24
C PHE A 108 -18.86 2.66 4.13
N ASN A 109 -19.25 1.92 5.16
CA ASN A 109 -20.43 2.20 5.95
C ASN A 109 -20.16 3.05 7.23
N TYR A 110 -19.07 3.85 7.26
CA TYR A 110 -18.75 4.70 8.40
C TYR A 110 -19.88 5.70 8.78
N LYS A 111 -20.68 6.14 7.80
CA LYS A 111 -21.86 6.99 8.07
C LYS A 111 -22.92 6.28 8.91
N LEU A 112 -23.13 4.99 8.66
CA LEU A 112 -24.06 4.17 9.47
C LEU A 112 -23.55 4.01 10.88
N LEU A 113 -22.25 3.83 11.08
CA LEU A 113 -21.63 3.76 12.39
C LEU A 113 -21.88 5.05 13.20
N LEU A 114 -21.71 6.21 12.58
CA LEU A 114 -21.97 7.50 13.25
C LEU A 114 -23.46 7.68 13.57
N ASN A 115 -24.36 7.24 12.68
CA ASN A 115 -25.81 7.26 12.91
C ASN A 115 -26.17 6.42 14.12
N ASP A 116 -25.65 5.22 14.25
CA ASP A 116 -25.88 4.31 15.37
C ASP A 116 -25.38 4.88 16.72
N LEU A 117 -24.41 5.79 16.65
CA LEU A 117 -23.93 6.56 17.81
C LEU A 117 -24.74 7.83 18.09
N GLY A 118 -25.81 8.10 17.32
CA GLY A 118 -26.65 9.29 17.47
C GLY A 118 -25.97 10.60 17.05
N LYS A 119 -25.01 10.52 16.10
CA LYS A 119 -24.14 11.63 15.69
C LYS A 119 -24.22 11.94 14.18
N ALA A 120 -25.27 11.47 13.50
CA ALA A 120 -25.43 11.58 12.06
C ALA A 120 -25.45 13.01 11.49
N ASP A 121 -25.90 13.97 12.28
CA ASP A 121 -26.13 15.34 11.79
C ASP A 121 -24.83 16.18 11.68
N VAL A 122 -23.70 15.65 12.13
CA VAL A 122 -22.40 16.34 12.15
C VAL A 122 -21.37 15.63 11.25
N ALA A 123 -21.80 15.07 10.14
CA ALA A 123 -20.86 14.55 9.16
C ALA A 123 -20.06 15.72 8.55
N VAL A 124 -18.77 15.77 8.89
CA VAL A 124 -17.87 16.78 8.33
C VAL A 124 -17.42 16.31 6.96
N CYS A 125 -17.97 16.93 5.92
CA CYS A 125 -17.56 16.68 4.53
C CYS A 125 -16.47 17.68 4.09
N ASP A 126 -15.48 17.95 4.96
CA ASP A 126 -14.42 18.92 4.70
C ASP A 126 -13.20 18.31 3.95
N GLY A 127 -13.26 17.03 3.58
CA GLY A 127 -12.18 16.32 2.90
C GLY A 127 -10.92 16.08 3.75
N ARG A 128 -10.88 16.61 4.97
CA ARG A 128 -9.73 16.47 5.88
C ARG A 128 -9.70 15.11 6.55
N ARG A 129 -8.50 14.68 6.92
CA ARG A 129 -8.23 13.45 7.67
C ARG A 129 -7.41 13.74 8.93
N SER A 130 -7.55 12.90 9.92
CA SER A 130 -6.69 12.89 11.11
C SER A 130 -5.50 11.98 10.81
N LEU A 131 -4.41 12.55 10.29
CA LEU A 131 -3.25 11.80 9.85
C LEU A 131 -2.60 11.03 11.00
N THR A 132 -2.31 9.75 10.78
CA THR A 132 -1.60 8.87 11.70
C THR A 132 -0.15 8.66 11.28
N THR A 133 0.17 8.96 10.04
CA THR A 133 1.55 8.98 9.52
C THR A 133 2.35 10.15 10.08
N PRO A 134 3.70 10.11 10.04
CA PRO A 134 4.52 11.29 10.25
C PRO A 134 4.07 12.47 9.40
N ARG A 135 4.09 13.69 9.97
CA ARG A 135 3.50 14.89 9.34
C ARG A 135 4.04 15.24 7.96
N HIS A 136 5.15 14.69 7.53
CA HIS A 136 5.81 15.05 6.27
C HIS A 136 5.42 14.18 5.09
N TYR A 137 4.73 13.05 5.30
CA TYR A 137 4.13 12.28 4.21
C TYR A 137 2.71 11.84 4.54
N ALA A 138 1.93 11.58 3.50
CA ALA A 138 0.60 11.03 3.62
C ALA A 138 0.28 10.11 2.43
N TYR A 139 -0.52 9.08 2.69
CA TYR A 139 -1.12 8.29 1.62
C TYR A 139 -2.27 9.07 0.99
N LEU A 140 -2.34 9.09 -0.34
CA LEU A 140 -3.38 9.76 -1.11
C LEU A 140 -4.12 8.72 -1.96
N LYS A 141 -5.30 8.33 -1.52
CA LYS A 141 -6.13 7.37 -2.22
C LYS A 141 -6.93 8.06 -3.32
N ILE A 142 -6.68 7.70 -4.60
CA ILE A 142 -7.28 8.37 -5.76
C ILE A 142 -8.46 7.62 -6.38
N SER A 143 -8.59 6.33 -6.07
CA SER A 143 -9.71 5.49 -6.53
C SER A 143 -9.96 4.32 -5.60
N GLU A 144 -11.08 3.64 -5.77
CA GLU A 144 -11.48 2.42 -5.08
C GLU A 144 -11.88 1.35 -6.08
N GLY A 145 -11.71 0.07 -5.69
CA GLY A 145 -12.08 -1.05 -6.53
C GLY A 145 -11.14 -1.30 -7.72
N CYS A 146 -11.40 -2.37 -8.45
CA CYS A 146 -10.56 -2.78 -9.58
C CYS A 146 -11.38 -3.59 -10.58
N ASP A 147 -11.29 -3.22 -11.87
CA ASP A 147 -11.92 -3.93 -12.98
C ASP A 147 -10.98 -4.96 -13.65
N ARG A 148 -9.82 -5.21 -13.05
CA ARG A 148 -8.94 -6.30 -13.47
C ARG A 148 -9.44 -7.60 -12.86
N HIS A 149 -9.67 -8.59 -13.68
CA HIS A 149 -10.16 -9.91 -13.25
C HIS A 149 -9.00 -10.91 -13.10
N CYS A 150 -7.94 -10.52 -12.39
CA CYS A 150 -6.84 -11.44 -12.09
C CYS A 150 -7.39 -12.65 -11.32
N ALA A 151 -7.08 -13.86 -11.79
CA ALA A 151 -7.72 -15.10 -11.31
C ALA A 151 -7.57 -15.36 -9.80
N TYR A 152 -6.50 -14.88 -9.19
CA TYR A 152 -6.17 -15.05 -7.77
C TYR A 152 -6.69 -13.93 -6.86
N CYS A 153 -7.29 -12.87 -7.43
CA CYS A 153 -7.49 -11.63 -6.68
C CYS A 153 -8.91 -11.48 -6.15
N ALA A 154 -9.04 -11.34 -4.83
CA ALA A 154 -10.32 -11.13 -4.16
C ALA A 154 -10.79 -9.65 -4.14
N ILE A 155 -10.00 -8.70 -4.65
CA ILE A 155 -10.36 -7.27 -4.62
C ILE A 155 -11.73 -6.97 -5.27
N PRO A 156 -12.08 -7.50 -6.46
CA PRO A 156 -13.40 -7.25 -7.03
C PRO A 156 -14.56 -7.76 -6.15
N LEU A 157 -14.33 -8.82 -5.37
CA LEU A 157 -15.32 -9.40 -4.45
C LEU A 157 -15.50 -8.54 -3.18
N ILE A 158 -14.43 -7.89 -2.73
CA ILE A 158 -14.39 -7.13 -1.48
C ILE A 158 -14.77 -5.66 -1.70
N VAL A 159 -14.15 -5.04 -2.70
CA VAL A 159 -14.23 -3.58 -2.93
C VAL A 159 -15.16 -3.25 -4.10
N GLY A 160 -15.34 -4.19 -5.03
CA GLY A 160 -16.16 -4.01 -6.20
C GLY A 160 -15.43 -3.38 -7.39
N LYS A 161 -16.22 -2.78 -8.31
CA LYS A 161 -15.72 -2.15 -9.53
C LYS A 161 -14.86 -0.93 -9.24
N HIS A 162 -14.00 -0.60 -10.19
CA HIS A 162 -13.18 0.60 -10.14
C HIS A 162 -14.06 1.86 -10.11
N HIS A 163 -13.73 2.76 -9.19
CA HIS A 163 -14.37 4.06 -9.05
C HIS A 163 -13.32 5.13 -8.76
N SER A 164 -13.11 6.03 -9.72
CA SER A 164 -12.18 7.15 -9.58
C SER A 164 -12.79 8.26 -8.73
N ARG A 165 -12.00 8.81 -7.81
CA ARG A 165 -12.40 10.03 -7.10
C ARG A 165 -12.35 11.24 -8.04
N PRO A 166 -13.26 12.22 -7.88
CA PRO A 166 -13.20 13.46 -8.63
C PRO A 166 -11.86 14.17 -8.51
N GLN A 167 -11.32 14.63 -9.64
CA GLN A 167 -9.99 15.24 -9.67
C GLN A 167 -9.89 16.47 -8.76
N ASP A 168 -10.94 17.31 -8.73
CA ASP A 168 -10.93 18.53 -7.92
C ASP A 168 -10.91 18.23 -6.42
N GLU A 169 -11.59 17.16 -5.98
CA GLU A 169 -11.55 16.70 -4.58
C GLU A 169 -10.15 16.23 -4.20
N ILE A 170 -9.48 15.46 -5.08
CA ILE A 170 -8.12 15.00 -4.84
C ILE A 170 -7.16 16.18 -4.75
N LEU A 171 -7.24 17.13 -5.68
CA LEU A 171 -6.37 18.32 -5.69
C LEU A 171 -6.64 19.22 -4.48
N GLN A 172 -7.88 19.30 -4.01
CA GLN A 172 -8.21 20.03 -2.78
C GLN A 172 -7.61 19.35 -1.57
N GLU A 173 -7.75 18.01 -1.43
CA GLU A 173 -7.10 17.24 -0.36
C GLU A 173 -5.58 17.44 -0.36
N VAL A 174 -4.92 17.43 -1.52
CA VAL A 174 -3.47 17.67 -1.63
C VAL A 174 -3.10 19.05 -1.09
N ARG A 175 -3.87 20.11 -1.40
CA ARG A 175 -3.62 21.46 -0.87
C ARG A 175 -3.73 21.48 0.66
N GLU A 176 -4.72 20.82 1.21
CA GLU A 176 -4.93 20.74 2.66
C GLU A 176 -3.83 19.93 3.35
N LEU A 177 -3.41 18.80 2.78
CA LEU A 177 -2.27 18.04 3.26
C LEU A 177 -0.98 18.88 3.31
N VAL A 178 -0.71 19.63 2.25
CA VAL A 178 0.45 20.52 2.19
C VAL A 178 0.38 21.63 3.22
N VAL A 179 -0.78 22.24 3.44
CA VAL A 179 -0.98 23.23 4.53
C VAL A 179 -0.74 22.59 5.90
N GLY A 180 -1.10 21.31 6.07
CA GLY A 180 -0.82 20.50 7.26
C GLY A 180 0.65 20.13 7.47
N GLY A 181 1.51 20.41 6.47
CA GLY A 181 2.96 20.15 6.53
C GLY A 181 3.44 18.94 5.75
N VAL A 182 2.55 18.26 5.03
CA VAL A 182 2.90 17.13 4.16
C VAL A 182 3.76 17.61 3.00
N LYS A 183 4.84 16.91 2.72
CA LYS A 183 5.80 17.17 1.66
C LYS A 183 5.84 16.07 0.61
N GLU A 184 5.53 14.85 1.02
CA GLU A 184 5.52 13.67 0.17
C GLU A 184 4.12 13.05 0.12
N LEU A 185 3.66 12.75 -1.09
CA LEU A 185 2.40 12.07 -1.37
C LEU A 185 2.68 10.64 -1.82
N GLN A 186 2.15 9.66 -1.10
CA GLN A 186 2.12 8.26 -1.50
C GLN A 186 0.80 8.02 -2.24
N VAL A 187 0.81 8.11 -3.57
CA VAL A 187 -0.41 7.98 -4.38
C VAL A 187 -0.76 6.51 -4.52
N ILE A 188 -1.91 6.13 -4.00
CA ILE A 188 -2.37 4.73 -3.89
C ILE A 188 -3.75 4.53 -4.52
N ALA A 189 -3.95 3.33 -5.04
CA ALA A 189 -5.21 2.77 -5.54
C ALA A 189 -5.15 1.24 -5.46
N GLN A 190 -6.19 0.52 -5.85
CA GLN A 190 -6.07 -0.90 -6.14
C GLN A 190 -5.43 -1.13 -7.52
N GLU A 191 -5.69 -0.22 -8.47
CA GLU A 191 -5.04 -0.14 -9.77
C GLU A 191 -4.89 1.33 -10.17
N LEU A 192 -3.66 1.84 -10.07
CA LEU A 192 -3.36 3.25 -10.27
C LEU A 192 -3.59 3.72 -11.71
N THR A 193 -3.17 2.89 -12.68
CA THR A 193 -3.12 3.28 -14.09
C THR A 193 -4.49 3.34 -14.76
N TYR A 194 -5.55 2.87 -14.08
CA TYR A 194 -6.91 2.90 -14.58
C TYR A 194 -7.67 4.19 -14.22
N TYR A 195 -7.07 5.05 -13.38
CA TYR A 195 -7.70 6.29 -12.93
C TYR A 195 -8.26 7.13 -14.10
N GLY A 196 -9.55 7.49 -13.98
CA GLY A 196 -10.31 8.27 -14.96
C GLY A 196 -11.03 7.44 -16.02
N ALA A 197 -10.64 6.18 -16.25
CA ALA A 197 -11.21 5.35 -17.31
C ALA A 197 -12.72 5.02 -17.11
N ASP A 198 -13.17 4.98 -15.86
CA ASP A 198 -14.57 4.80 -15.47
C ASP A 198 -15.44 6.05 -15.68
N ILE A 199 -14.82 7.22 -15.84
CA ILE A 199 -15.52 8.50 -16.00
C ILE A 199 -15.87 8.76 -17.49
N ASP A 200 -14.87 8.68 -18.37
CA ASP A 200 -15.01 9.01 -19.79
C ASP A 200 -14.23 8.09 -20.74
N GLY A 201 -13.81 6.93 -20.26
CA GLY A 201 -13.02 5.95 -21.01
C GLY A 201 -11.54 6.32 -21.20
N LYS A 202 -11.07 7.43 -20.61
CA LYS A 202 -9.68 7.89 -20.75
C LYS A 202 -8.90 7.71 -19.45
N ARG A 203 -7.71 7.17 -19.53
CA ARG A 203 -6.79 7.10 -18.41
C ARG A 203 -6.17 8.48 -18.15
N ARG A 204 -6.49 9.06 -17.01
CA ARG A 204 -6.14 10.44 -16.65
C ARG A 204 -5.05 10.54 -15.59
N ILE A 205 -4.38 9.44 -15.26
CA ILE A 205 -3.37 9.43 -14.20
C ILE A 205 -2.21 10.41 -14.47
N ALA A 206 -1.73 10.51 -15.71
CA ALA A 206 -0.67 11.43 -16.08
C ALA A 206 -1.10 12.89 -15.86
N GLU A 207 -2.33 13.25 -16.25
CA GLU A 207 -2.91 14.58 -16.03
C GLU A 207 -3.02 14.89 -14.53
N LEU A 208 -3.55 13.95 -13.73
CA LEU A 208 -3.71 14.12 -12.29
C LEU A 208 -2.35 14.33 -11.60
N VAL A 209 -1.36 13.47 -11.89
CA VAL A 209 0.00 13.58 -11.31
C VAL A 209 0.66 14.91 -11.69
N SER A 210 0.53 15.34 -12.94
CA SER A 210 1.05 16.65 -13.37
C SER A 210 0.43 17.80 -12.59
N LYS A 211 -0.92 17.81 -12.42
CA LYS A 211 -1.62 18.85 -11.63
C LYS A 211 -1.24 18.82 -10.14
N MET A 212 -1.05 17.63 -9.56
CA MET A 212 -0.56 17.52 -8.18
C MET A 212 0.87 18.07 -8.06
N ALA A 213 1.73 17.83 -9.06
CA ALA A 213 3.10 18.33 -9.09
C ALA A 213 3.18 19.87 -9.17
N ASP A 214 2.18 20.53 -9.74
CA ASP A 214 2.08 21.99 -9.82
C ASP A 214 1.67 22.65 -8.47
N ILE A 215 1.19 21.87 -7.48
CA ILE A 215 0.81 22.42 -6.18
C ILE A 215 2.05 22.82 -5.39
N LYS A 216 2.18 24.11 -5.10
CA LYS A 216 3.30 24.66 -4.32
C LYS A 216 3.36 24.00 -2.94
N GLY A 217 4.50 23.40 -2.62
CA GLY A 217 4.73 22.72 -1.34
C GLY A 217 4.85 21.19 -1.47
N VAL A 218 4.30 20.60 -2.51
CA VAL A 218 4.54 19.18 -2.86
C VAL A 218 6.00 19.03 -3.28
N LYS A 219 6.75 18.18 -2.56
CA LYS A 219 8.18 17.95 -2.77
C LYS A 219 8.45 16.59 -3.41
N TRP A 220 7.66 15.57 -3.06
CA TRP A 220 7.72 14.25 -3.65
C TRP A 220 6.31 13.70 -3.90
N ILE A 221 6.14 13.08 -5.05
CA ILE A 221 4.97 12.28 -5.43
C ILE A 221 5.49 10.90 -5.80
N ARG A 222 5.03 9.87 -5.10
CA ARG A 222 5.39 8.47 -5.32
C ARG A 222 4.18 7.69 -5.78
N LEU A 223 4.36 6.82 -6.78
CA LEU A 223 3.28 6.11 -7.47
C LEU A 223 3.31 4.63 -7.13
N HIS A 224 2.18 4.10 -6.63
CA HIS A 224 2.04 2.72 -6.18
C HIS A 224 0.95 1.97 -6.93
N TYR A 225 1.13 0.64 -7.09
CA TYR A 225 0.10 -0.28 -7.61
C TYR A 225 -0.26 -0.04 -9.07
N ALA A 226 0.72 0.20 -9.93
CA ALA A 226 0.53 0.23 -11.37
C ALA A 226 0.30 -1.18 -11.94
N TYR A 227 -0.39 -1.24 -13.06
CA TYR A 227 -0.67 -2.48 -13.78
C TYR A 227 0.00 -2.46 -15.17
N PRO A 228 0.63 -3.58 -15.62
CA PRO A 228 1.42 -3.56 -16.85
C PRO A 228 0.60 -3.49 -18.14
N ASN A 229 -0.59 -4.12 -18.18
CA ASN A 229 -1.41 -4.16 -19.38
C ASN A 229 -1.96 -2.78 -19.74
N GLN A 230 -1.71 -2.33 -20.98
CA GLN A 230 -2.10 -1.02 -21.48
C GLN A 230 -1.60 0.13 -20.57
N PHE A 231 -0.35 0.05 -20.11
CA PHE A 231 0.25 1.08 -19.28
C PHE A 231 0.22 2.46 -19.99
N PRO A 232 -0.23 3.54 -19.32
CA PRO A 232 -0.32 4.87 -19.92
C PRO A 232 1.08 5.50 -20.05
N LEU A 233 1.71 5.37 -21.22
CA LEU A 233 3.09 5.82 -21.48
C LEU A 233 3.29 7.33 -21.21
N ALA A 234 2.25 8.16 -21.38
CA ALA A 234 2.30 9.59 -21.02
C ALA A 234 2.66 9.85 -19.54
N LEU A 235 2.46 8.85 -18.66
CA LEU A 235 2.89 8.95 -17.26
C LEU A 235 4.42 8.99 -17.13
N LEU A 236 5.14 8.33 -18.03
CA LEU A 236 6.62 8.35 -18.05
C LEU A 236 7.17 9.73 -18.35
N ASP A 237 6.51 10.50 -19.22
CA ASP A 237 6.89 11.88 -19.50
C ASP A 237 6.76 12.75 -18.25
N VAL A 238 5.67 12.57 -17.50
CA VAL A 238 5.47 13.30 -16.23
C VAL A 238 6.54 12.93 -15.19
N ILE A 239 6.87 11.63 -15.04
CA ILE A 239 7.93 11.17 -14.12
C ILE A 239 9.29 11.75 -14.53
N ARG A 240 9.59 11.82 -15.82
CA ARG A 240 10.85 12.39 -16.33
C ARG A 240 10.95 13.89 -16.14
N GLU A 241 9.88 14.63 -16.43
CA GLU A 241 9.89 16.10 -16.56
C GLU A 241 9.62 16.83 -15.25
N ARG A 242 8.94 16.20 -14.31
CA ARG A 242 8.59 16.81 -13.03
C ARG A 242 9.59 16.41 -11.93
N PRO A 243 10.44 17.32 -11.44
CA PRO A 243 11.50 17.01 -10.48
C PRO A 243 10.97 16.60 -9.09
N ASN A 244 9.69 16.85 -8.83
CA ASN A 244 8.99 16.43 -7.61
C ASN A 244 8.14 15.15 -7.78
N VAL A 245 8.20 14.50 -8.94
CA VAL A 245 7.69 13.14 -9.11
C VAL A 245 8.87 12.19 -8.99
N CYS A 246 8.84 11.32 -8.00
CA CYS A 246 9.92 10.39 -7.72
C CYS A 246 10.17 9.48 -8.93
N LYS A 247 11.44 9.26 -9.27
CA LYS A 247 11.83 8.25 -10.27
C LYS A 247 11.69 6.85 -9.67
N TYR A 248 10.48 6.51 -9.32
CA TYR A 248 10.07 5.29 -8.67
C TYR A 248 8.70 4.87 -9.21
N LEU A 249 8.56 3.60 -9.58
CA LEU A 249 7.30 3.06 -10.06
C LEU A 249 7.09 1.65 -9.48
N ASP A 250 6.04 1.50 -8.67
CA ASP A 250 5.59 0.19 -8.20
C ASP A 250 4.60 -0.41 -9.21
N ILE A 251 5.04 -1.46 -9.91
CA ILE A 251 4.30 -2.13 -10.97
C ILE A 251 4.31 -3.66 -10.77
N ALA A 252 3.15 -4.24 -10.49
CA ALA A 252 3.02 -5.65 -10.16
C ALA A 252 2.99 -6.52 -11.43
N PHE A 253 4.11 -7.16 -11.78
CA PHE A 253 4.19 -8.09 -12.91
C PHE A 253 3.62 -9.47 -12.59
N GLN A 254 3.76 -9.93 -11.36
CA GLN A 254 3.31 -11.21 -10.80
C GLN A 254 4.08 -12.43 -11.32
N HIS A 255 4.24 -12.59 -12.61
CA HIS A 255 4.98 -13.67 -13.26
C HIS A 255 5.49 -13.24 -14.65
N ILE A 256 6.23 -14.11 -15.36
CA ILE A 256 6.72 -13.86 -16.72
C ILE A 256 6.33 -14.95 -17.71
N ALA A 257 6.19 -16.20 -17.26
CA ALA A 257 5.88 -17.31 -18.16
C ALA A 257 4.45 -17.17 -18.73
N ASP A 258 4.33 -17.18 -20.05
CA ASP A 258 3.06 -16.98 -20.74
C ASP A 258 1.96 -17.98 -20.35
N PRO A 259 2.22 -19.28 -20.10
CA PRO A 259 1.19 -20.19 -19.60
C PRO A 259 0.62 -19.77 -18.26
N VAL A 260 1.48 -19.34 -17.33
CA VAL A 260 1.08 -18.89 -15.98
C VAL A 260 0.34 -17.55 -16.07
N LEU A 261 0.84 -16.57 -16.82
CA LEU A 261 0.17 -15.27 -17.04
C LEU A 261 -1.24 -15.43 -17.61
N ARG A 262 -1.44 -16.34 -18.56
CA ARG A 262 -2.76 -16.65 -19.10
C ARG A 262 -3.70 -17.25 -18.06
N ARG A 263 -3.23 -18.21 -17.24
CA ARG A 263 -4.02 -18.80 -16.15
C ARG A 263 -4.34 -17.77 -15.07
N MET A 264 -3.41 -16.87 -14.77
CA MET A 264 -3.61 -15.72 -13.87
C MET A 264 -4.55 -14.65 -14.45
N GLN A 265 -4.98 -14.75 -15.70
CA GLN A 265 -5.78 -13.74 -16.41
C GLN A 265 -5.14 -12.34 -16.40
N ARG A 266 -3.80 -12.29 -16.59
CA ARG A 266 -3.07 -11.01 -16.55
C ARG A 266 -3.22 -10.17 -17.82
N HIS A 267 -3.66 -10.78 -18.93
CA HIS A 267 -3.84 -10.12 -20.23
C HIS A 267 -2.60 -9.35 -20.71
N VAL A 268 -1.42 -9.88 -20.42
CA VAL A 268 -0.12 -9.40 -20.87
C VAL A 268 0.78 -10.60 -21.09
N SER A 269 1.57 -10.57 -22.14
CA SER A 269 2.56 -11.60 -22.47
C SER A 269 3.95 -11.27 -21.94
N LYS A 270 4.84 -12.28 -21.93
CA LYS A 270 6.29 -12.10 -21.67
C LYS A 270 6.88 -10.99 -22.54
N ALA A 271 6.65 -11.05 -23.86
CA ALA A 271 7.19 -10.09 -24.80
C ALA A 271 6.72 -8.65 -24.53
N GLU A 272 5.43 -8.47 -24.21
CA GLU A 272 4.87 -7.17 -23.84
C GLU A 272 5.44 -6.66 -22.52
N THR A 273 5.64 -7.53 -21.53
CA THR A 273 6.24 -7.19 -20.24
C THR A 273 7.68 -6.71 -20.40
N ILE A 274 8.51 -7.45 -21.14
CA ILE A 274 9.90 -7.07 -21.44
C ILE A 274 9.92 -5.73 -22.16
N SER A 275 9.13 -5.58 -23.24
CA SER A 275 9.05 -4.32 -24.00
C SER A 275 8.61 -3.14 -23.13
N LEU A 276 7.71 -3.35 -22.17
CA LEU A 276 7.28 -2.30 -21.26
C LEU A 276 8.42 -1.87 -20.34
N ILE A 277 9.17 -2.80 -19.73
CA ILE A 277 10.31 -2.49 -18.86
C ILE A 277 11.39 -1.71 -19.64
N GLU A 278 11.72 -2.15 -20.85
CA GLU A 278 12.66 -1.45 -21.72
C GLU A 278 12.21 -0.02 -22.02
N LYS A 279 10.93 0.18 -22.37
CA LYS A 279 10.35 1.50 -22.61
C LYS A 279 10.40 2.39 -21.36
N ILE A 280 10.07 1.84 -20.20
CA ILE A 280 10.11 2.59 -18.94
C ILE A 280 11.53 3.08 -18.65
N ARG A 281 12.53 2.19 -18.73
CA ARG A 281 13.93 2.54 -18.45
C ARG A 281 14.52 3.49 -19.48
N ALA A 282 14.16 3.32 -20.76
CA ALA A 282 14.57 4.25 -21.82
C ALA A 282 13.95 5.64 -21.66
N ALA A 283 12.66 5.72 -21.29
CA ALA A 283 11.95 6.98 -21.12
C ALA A 283 12.37 7.73 -19.87
N VAL A 284 12.70 7.03 -18.78
CA VAL A 284 13.08 7.61 -17.49
C VAL A 284 14.40 6.99 -17.01
N PRO A 285 15.55 7.48 -17.48
CA PRO A 285 16.84 6.95 -17.04
C PRO A 285 17.03 7.06 -15.52
N GLY A 286 17.47 5.95 -14.89
CA GLY A 286 17.66 5.85 -13.44
C GLY A 286 16.38 5.65 -12.64
N ILE A 287 15.26 5.30 -13.28
CA ILE A 287 14.04 4.93 -12.56
C ILE A 287 14.24 3.63 -11.77
N HIS A 288 13.77 3.60 -10.53
CA HIS A 288 13.70 2.40 -9.71
C HIS A 288 12.33 1.72 -9.91
N LEU A 289 12.37 0.47 -10.31
CA LEU A 289 11.18 -0.37 -10.46
C LEU A 289 11.00 -1.23 -9.21
N ARG A 290 9.86 -1.08 -8.58
CA ARG A 290 9.37 -2.01 -7.56
C ARG A 290 8.38 -2.96 -8.20
N THR A 291 8.49 -4.24 -7.89
CA THR A 291 7.53 -5.23 -8.37
C THR A 291 7.11 -6.22 -7.29
N THR A 292 6.02 -6.89 -7.55
CA THR A 292 5.54 -8.04 -6.78
C THR A 292 5.42 -9.23 -7.70
N LEU A 293 5.95 -10.38 -7.26
CA LEU A 293 5.87 -11.66 -7.97
C LEU A 293 5.10 -12.69 -7.13
N LEU A 294 4.48 -13.64 -7.79
CA LEU A 294 3.69 -14.70 -7.19
C LEU A 294 4.20 -16.05 -7.72
N VAL A 295 4.63 -16.93 -6.83
CA VAL A 295 5.14 -18.26 -7.15
C VAL A 295 4.20 -19.37 -6.69
N GLY A 296 4.26 -20.52 -7.32
CA GLY A 296 3.41 -21.67 -6.97
C GLY A 296 1.95 -21.50 -7.37
N PHE A 297 1.67 -20.70 -8.40
CA PHE A 297 0.32 -20.59 -8.95
C PHE A 297 -0.09 -21.94 -9.56
N PRO A 298 -1.37 -22.39 -9.46
CA PRO A 298 -1.83 -23.66 -10.02
C PRO A 298 -1.39 -23.88 -11.46
N GLY A 299 -0.71 -25.02 -11.70
CA GLY A 299 -0.14 -25.39 -12.99
C GLY A 299 1.20 -24.73 -13.34
N GLU A 300 1.85 -24.01 -12.42
CA GLU A 300 3.22 -23.52 -12.59
C GLU A 300 4.22 -24.69 -12.56
N THR A 301 4.90 -24.91 -13.66
CA THR A 301 5.93 -25.94 -13.76
C THR A 301 7.29 -25.44 -13.27
N GLU A 302 8.26 -26.35 -13.11
CA GLU A 302 9.65 -25.95 -12.81
C GLU A 302 10.26 -25.12 -13.94
N ALA A 303 9.93 -25.43 -15.19
CA ALA A 303 10.40 -24.65 -16.35
C ALA A 303 9.84 -23.20 -16.32
N ASP A 304 8.57 -23.02 -15.94
CA ASP A 304 7.98 -21.68 -15.79
C ASP A 304 8.66 -20.90 -14.65
N PHE A 305 9.01 -21.57 -13.56
CA PHE A 305 9.73 -20.95 -12.46
C PHE A 305 11.17 -20.57 -12.82
N GLU A 306 11.90 -21.45 -13.54
CA GLU A 306 13.24 -21.09 -14.02
C GLU A 306 13.19 -19.92 -15.01
N GLU A 307 12.18 -19.83 -15.86
CA GLU A 307 11.94 -18.67 -16.72
C GLU A 307 11.73 -17.39 -15.90
N LEU A 308 11.03 -17.48 -14.76
CA LEU A 308 10.86 -16.37 -13.83
C LEU A 308 12.19 -15.95 -13.19
N MET A 309 13.03 -16.90 -12.79
CA MET A 309 14.36 -16.63 -12.26
C MET A 309 15.26 -15.92 -13.28
N GLU A 310 15.26 -16.37 -14.54
CA GLU A 310 15.99 -15.71 -15.64
C GLU A 310 15.48 -14.28 -15.88
N PHE A 311 14.17 -14.10 -15.84
CA PHE A 311 13.56 -12.78 -15.98
C PHE A 311 14.01 -11.83 -14.87
N VAL A 312 14.06 -12.26 -13.63
CA VAL A 312 14.51 -11.42 -12.50
C VAL A 312 16.00 -11.06 -12.65
N ARG A 313 16.85 -12.02 -13.07
CA ARG A 313 18.26 -11.73 -13.39
C ARG A 313 18.42 -10.67 -14.47
N TRP A 314 17.62 -10.77 -15.54
CA TRP A 314 17.63 -9.81 -16.63
C TRP A 314 17.06 -8.44 -16.21
N ALA A 315 15.91 -8.46 -15.54
CA ALA A 315 15.20 -7.24 -15.18
C ALA A 315 15.94 -6.42 -14.10
N ARG A 316 16.68 -7.10 -13.19
CA ARG A 316 17.40 -6.46 -12.08
C ARG A 316 16.54 -5.41 -11.39
N PHE A 317 15.39 -5.85 -10.85
CA PHE A 317 14.49 -4.94 -10.13
C PHE A 317 15.20 -4.36 -8.91
N GLU A 318 15.09 -3.05 -8.76
CA GLU A 318 15.65 -2.33 -7.63
C GLU A 318 14.94 -2.69 -6.33
N ARG A 319 13.65 -3.02 -6.43
CA ARG A 319 12.81 -3.49 -5.30
C ARG A 319 11.91 -4.61 -5.77
N MET A 320 11.86 -5.68 -5.04
CA MET A 320 10.97 -6.80 -5.34
C MET A 320 10.48 -7.45 -4.04
N GLY A 321 9.18 -7.70 -3.97
CA GLY A 321 8.56 -8.63 -3.02
C GLY A 321 8.02 -9.83 -3.76
N ALA A 322 8.02 -11.00 -3.13
CA ALA A 322 7.41 -12.19 -3.68
C ALA A 322 6.54 -12.89 -2.62
N PHE A 323 5.52 -13.61 -3.08
CA PHE A 323 4.58 -14.35 -2.25
C PHE A 323 4.30 -15.71 -2.87
N THR A 324 3.99 -16.70 -2.03
CA THR A 324 3.41 -17.96 -2.49
C THR A 324 1.93 -17.77 -2.82
N TYR A 325 1.44 -18.53 -3.80
CA TYR A 325 0.01 -18.58 -4.08
C TYR A 325 -0.75 -19.14 -2.89
N SER A 326 -1.85 -18.48 -2.55
CA SER A 326 -2.85 -18.91 -1.59
C SER A 326 -4.22 -18.89 -2.28
N ALA A 327 -4.97 -19.99 -2.14
CA ALA A 327 -6.31 -20.09 -2.71
C ALA A 327 -7.31 -19.27 -1.89
N GLU A 328 -7.70 -18.12 -2.42
CA GLU A 328 -8.69 -17.24 -1.79
C GLU A 328 -10.10 -17.60 -2.26
N GLU A 329 -10.97 -17.92 -1.31
CA GLU A 329 -12.37 -18.31 -1.55
C GLU A 329 -13.09 -17.35 -2.51
N GLY A 330 -13.89 -17.88 -3.44
CA GLY A 330 -14.66 -17.11 -4.41
C GLY A 330 -13.82 -16.46 -5.51
N THR A 331 -12.50 -16.63 -5.53
CA THR A 331 -11.66 -16.21 -6.65
C THR A 331 -11.73 -17.21 -7.80
N TYR A 332 -11.55 -16.73 -9.03
CA TYR A 332 -11.59 -17.61 -10.19
C TYR A 332 -10.62 -18.81 -10.08
N SER A 333 -9.39 -18.55 -9.61
CA SER A 333 -8.40 -19.62 -9.47
C SER A 333 -8.80 -20.67 -8.43
N ALA A 334 -9.37 -20.25 -7.30
CA ALA A 334 -9.80 -21.19 -6.25
C ALA A 334 -11.01 -22.06 -6.67
N GLU A 335 -11.85 -21.55 -7.57
CA GLU A 335 -13.05 -22.26 -8.05
C GLU A 335 -12.78 -23.15 -9.27
N HIS A 336 -11.75 -22.84 -10.08
CA HIS A 336 -11.55 -23.48 -11.38
C HIS A 336 -10.23 -24.23 -11.53
N PHE A 337 -9.30 -24.07 -10.59
CA PHE A 337 -8.01 -24.77 -10.62
C PHE A 337 -7.80 -25.56 -9.34
N GLU A 338 -7.28 -26.77 -9.48
CA GLU A 338 -6.70 -27.49 -8.36
C GLU A 338 -5.37 -26.85 -7.98
N ASP A 339 -5.11 -26.68 -6.69
CA ASP A 339 -3.82 -26.19 -6.19
C ASP A 339 -2.83 -27.35 -6.19
N ASP A 340 -2.27 -27.61 -7.37
CA ASP A 340 -1.43 -28.76 -7.70
C ASP A 340 0.06 -28.57 -7.38
N VAL A 341 0.46 -27.39 -6.90
CA VAL A 341 1.84 -27.11 -6.48
C VAL A 341 1.96 -27.33 -4.97
N PRO A 342 2.74 -28.33 -4.51
CA PRO A 342 2.92 -28.60 -3.08
C PRO A 342 3.47 -27.38 -2.32
N GLU A 343 3.02 -27.16 -1.09
CA GLU A 343 3.42 -26.01 -0.28
C GLU A 343 4.94 -25.93 -0.08
N ALA A 344 5.60 -27.07 0.12
CA ALA A 344 7.07 -27.13 0.21
C ALA A 344 7.77 -26.64 -1.07
N VAL A 345 7.18 -26.89 -2.25
CA VAL A 345 7.71 -26.39 -3.53
C VAL A 345 7.48 -24.90 -3.67
N LYS A 346 6.30 -24.40 -3.28
CA LYS A 346 6.02 -22.96 -3.27
C LYS A 346 7.01 -22.22 -2.38
N GLN A 347 7.24 -22.72 -1.16
CA GLN A 347 8.21 -22.11 -0.24
C GLN A 347 9.63 -22.16 -0.79
N GLN A 348 10.05 -23.30 -1.34
CA GLN A 348 11.38 -23.42 -1.97
C GLN A 348 11.58 -22.42 -3.13
N ARG A 349 10.55 -22.25 -3.97
CA ARG A 349 10.58 -21.27 -5.06
C ARG A 349 10.68 -19.84 -4.52
N LEU A 350 9.91 -19.53 -3.49
CA LEU A 350 9.95 -18.23 -2.82
C LEU A 350 11.37 -17.94 -2.27
N ASP A 351 11.95 -18.89 -1.55
CA ASP A 351 13.26 -18.74 -0.92
C ASP A 351 14.35 -18.53 -1.98
N ARG A 352 14.33 -19.30 -3.09
CA ARG A 352 15.27 -19.15 -4.22
C ARG A 352 15.13 -17.78 -4.89
N LEU A 353 13.90 -17.33 -5.11
CA LEU A 353 13.61 -16.05 -5.74
C LEU A 353 14.07 -14.88 -4.87
N MET A 354 13.80 -14.95 -3.56
CA MET A 354 14.21 -13.91 -2.62
C MET A 354 15.73 -13.87 -2.39
N ALA A 355 16.40 -15.02 -2.40
CA ALA A 355 17.87 -15.07 -2.35
C ALA A 355 18.50 -14.37 -3.58
N LEU A 356 17.98 -14.64 -4.78
CA LEU A 356 18.43 -13.94 -5.99
C LEU A 356 18.18 -12.43 -5.91
N GLN A 357 17.03 -12.00 -5.39
CA GLN A 357 16.74 -10.58 -5.24
C GLN A 357 17.66 -9.92 -4.19
N GLN A 358 18.03 -10.61 -3.13
CA GLN A 358 18.98 -10.11 -2.13
C GLN A 358 20.35 -9.84 -2.76
N GLU A 359 20.85 -10.75 -3.60
CA GLU A 359 22.10 -10.55 -4.35
C GLU A 359 22.00 -9.31 -5.27
N ILE A 360 20.94 -9.21 -6.07
CA ILE A 360 20.70 -8.07 -6.97
C ILE A 360 20.59 -6.75 -6.18
N SER A 361 19.90 -6.76 -5.05
CA SER A 361 19.76 -5.58 -4.20
C SER A 361 21.10 -5.13 -3.64
N ALA A 362 21.91 -6.06 -3.12
CA ALA A 362 23.25 -5.77 -2.60
C ALA A 362 24.16 -5.12 -3.67
N GLU A 363 24.15 -5.63 -4.90
CA GLU A 363 24.91 -5.04 -6.01
C GLU A 363 24.43 -3.62 -6.32
N ILE A 364 23.12 -3.40 -6.43
CA ILE A 364 22.53 -2.08 -6.74
C ILE A 364 22.79 -1.07 -5.62
N GLU A 365 22.72 -1.49 -4.36
CA GLU A 365 23.01 -0.61 -3.22
C GLU A 365 24.49 -0.26 -3.15
N ALA A 366 25.39 -1.22 -3.46
CA ALA A 366 26.83 -0.96 -3.50
C ALA A 366 27.23 0.09 -4.57
N GLU A 367 26.52 0.15 -5.71
CA GLU A 367 26.75 1.15 -6.75
C GLU A 367 26.47 2.59 -6.30
N LYS A 368 25.72 2.78 -5.19
CA LYS A 368 25.38 4.10 -4.63
C LYS A 368 26.45 4.66 -3.71
N VAL A 369 27.39 3.84 -3.26
CA VAL A 369 28.47 4.27 -2.35
C VAL A 369 29.32 5.37 -3.02
N GLY A 370 29.56 6.47 -2.30
CA GLY A 370 30.24 7.66 -2.80
C GLY A 370 29.32 8.70 -3.44
N GLN A 371 28.09 8.33 -3.82
CA GLN A 371 27.13 9.27 -4.38
C GLN A 371 26.55 10.20 -3.31
N VAL A 372 26.14 11.41 -3.73
CA VAL A 372 25.37 12.33 -2.89
C VAL A 372 23.91 12.24 -3.29
N MET A 373 23.06 11.87 -2.35
CA MET A 373 21.64 11.65 -2.58
C MET A 373 20.80 12.58 -1.70
N LYS A 374 19.67 13.04 -2.23
CA LYS A 374 18.69 13.79 -1.44
C LYS A 374 17.89 12.82 -0.57
N VAL A 375 17.88 13.05 0.75
CA VAL A 375 17.21 12.19 1.74
C VAL A 375 16.25 13.03 2.58
N ILE A 376 15.03 12.54 2.76
CA ILE A 376 14.07 13.06 3.75
C ILE A 376 14.26 12.29 5.06
N ILE A 377 14.32 13.00 6.19
CA ILE A 377 14.47 12.36 7.52
C ILE A 377 13.10 12.00 8.06
N ASP A 378 12.86 10.72 8.28
CA ASP A 378 11.59 10.23 8.81
C ASP A 378 11.57 10.19 10.34
N ARG A 379 12.61 9.67 10.98
CA ARG A 379 12.67 9.46 12.43
C ARG A 379 14.11 9.43 12.97
N LYS A 380 14.21 9.33 14.28
CA LYS A 380 15.47 9.06 14.97
C LYS A 380 15.33 7.77 15.76
N GLU A 381 16.28 6.87 15.62
CA GLU A 381 16.38 5.62 16.35
C GLU A 381 17.80 5.45 16.90
N GLY A 382 17.94 5.38 18.21
CA GLY A 382 19.25 5.29 18.85
C GLY A 382 20.21 6.38 18.38
N ASP A 383 21.35 5.94 17.85
CA ASP A 383 22.42 6.80 17.36
C ASP A 383 22.30 7.19 15.87
N TYR A 384 21.17 6.85 15.24
CA TYR A 384 20.93 7.15 13.84
C TYR A 384 19.69 8.01 13.63
N TYR A 385 19.75 8.87 12.62
CA TYR A 385 18.59 9.38 11.91
C TYR A 385 18.29 8.45 10.74
N ILE A 386 17.04 8.08 10.62
CA ILE A 386 16.54 7.22 9.54
C ILE A 386 15.83 8.09 8.53
N GLY A 387 16.21 7.94 7.28
CA GLY A 387 15.61 8.68 6.18
C GLY A 387 15.46 7.84 4.92
N ARG A 388 14.89 8.44 3.90
CA ARG A 388 14.64 7.78 2.60
C ARG A 388 15.04 8.68 1.44
N THR A 389 15.50 8.04 0.37
CA THR A 389 15.69 8.70 -0.93
C THR A 389 14.38 8.75 -1.72
N GLU A 390 14.38 9.41 -2.87
CA GLU A 390 13.27 9.34 -3.82
C GLU A 390 13.00 7.93 -4.36
N PHE A 391 13.88 6.99 -4.14
CA PHE A 391 13.81 5.61 -4.60
C PHE A 391 13.24 4.63 -3.57
N CYS A 392 12.82 5.12 -2.39
CA CYS A 392 12.36 4.28 -1.30
C CYS A 392 11.01 4.76 -0.75
N SER A 393 10.01 3.89 -0.76
CA SER A 393 8.71 4.10 -0.13
C SER A 393 8.81 3.93 1.39
N PRO A 394 8.06 4.68 2.20
CA PRO A 394 8.02 4.45 3.63
C PRO A 394 7.51 3.04 3.96
N GLU A 395 8.01 2.47 5.06
CA GLU A 395 7.56 1.22 5.69
C GLU A 395 7.87 -0.08 4.93
N VAL A 396 8.11 -0.03 3.62
CA VAL A 396 8.25 -1.24 2.78
C VAL A 396 9.54 -1.34 2.00
N ASP A 397 10.29 -0.24 1.87
CA ASP A 397 11.55 -0.21 1.13
C ASP A 397 12.72 0.13 2.07
N PRO A 398 13.97 -0.15 1.64
CA PRO A 398 15.18 0.15 2.38
C PRO A 398 15.33 1.61 2.82
N GLU A 399 16.12 1.81 3.86
CA GLU A 399 16.31 3.09 4.53
C GLU A 399 17.75 3.60 4.39
N VAL A 400 17.94 4.86 4.73
CA VAL A 400 19.26 5.48 4.84
C VAL A 400 19.54 5.81 6.31
N LEU A 401 20.54 5.17 6.89
CA LEU A 401 21.00 5.37 8.26
C LEU A 401 22.07 6.46 8.30
N ILE A 402 21.79 7.56 9.02
CA ILE A 402 22.68 8.73 9.10
C ILE A 402 23.09 8.91 10.56
N SER A 403 24.40 8.89 10.84
CA SER A 403 24.89 9.05 12.21
C SER A 403 24.40 10.35 12.86
N ALA A 404 23.87 10.25 14.09
CA ALA A 404 23.28 11.35 14.83
C ALA A 404 24.30 12.27 15.53
N VAL A 405 25.47 12.46 14.94
CA VAL A 405 26.53 13.36 15.48
C VAL A 405 26.04 14.80 15.56
N ARG A 406 25.19 15.22 14.63
CA ARG A 406 24.55 16.55 14.65
C ARG A 406 23.03 16.42 14.59
N PRO A 407 22.26 17.38 15.16
CA PRO A 407 20.82 17.31 15.14
C PRO A 407 20.26 17.54 13.72
N LEU A 408 19.41 16.62 13.24
CA LEU A 408 18.65 16.74 12.00
C LEU A 408 17.15 16.91 12.30
N ARG A 409 16.47 17.67 11.45
CA ARG A 409 15.03 17.92 11.61
C ARG A 409 14.21 16.88 10.85
N LYS A 410 13.33 16.16 11.56
CA LYS A 410 12.36 15.23 10.95
C LYS A 410 11.52 15.94 9.90
N GLY A 411 11.24 15.28 8.78
CA GLY A 411 10.53 15.81 7.63
C GLY A 411 11.31 16.88 6.85
N SER A 412 12.61 17.02 7.06
CA SER A 412 13.47 17.91 6.27
C SER A 412 14.37 17.12 5.34
N PHE A 413 14.69 17.72 4.20
CA PHE A 413 15.57 17.15 3.21
C PHE A 413 17.02 17.59 3.48
N TYR A 414 17.92 16.65 3.26
CA TYR A 414 19.37 16.86 3.35
C TYR A 414 20.06 16.16 2.19
N ASP A 415 21.19 16.70 1.76
CA ASP A 415 22.08 16.03 0.83
C ASP A 415 23.03 15.13 1.65
N ILE A 416 22.95 13.82 1.39
CA ILE A 416 23.64 12.77 2.13
C ILE A 416 24.63 12.09 1.19
N ARG A 417 25.91 12.05 1.58
CA ARG A 417 26.91 11.22 0.94
C ARG A 417 26.78 9.80 1.46
N ILE A 418 26.52 8.87 0.57
CA ILE A 418 26.46 7.43 0.93
C ILE A 418 27.88 6.94 1.19
N THR A 419 28.12 6.38 2.36
CA THR A 419 29.43 5.94 2.83
C THR A 419 29.60 4.42 2.83
N ALA A 420 28.50 3.68 2.99
CA ALA A 420 28.46 2.23 2.95
C ALA A 420 27.07 1.72 2.55
N SER A 421 26.97 0.46 2.20
CA SER A 421 25.71 -0.26 1.94
C SER A 421 25.72 -1.64 2.57
N GLU A 422 24.57 -2.13 2.92
CA GLU A 422 24.25 -3.54 3.19
C GLU A 422 23.39 -4.09 2.04
N GLU A 423 22.81 -5.29 2.21
CA GLU A 423 21.98 -5.90 1.16
C GLU A 423 20.79 -5.02 0.77
N PHE A 424 20.28 -4.24 1.71
CA PHE A 424 19.13 -3.37 1.50
C PHE A 424 19.41 -1.92 1.91
N ASP A 425 19.92 -1.68 3.12
CA ASP A 425 20.05 -0.35 3.69
C ASP A 425 21.35 0.35 3.30
N LEU A 426 21.31 1.68 3.34
CA LEU A 426 22.43 2.56 3.06
C LEU A 426 22.88 3.27 4.33
N TYR A 427 24.18 3.54 4.44
CA TYR A 427 24.75 4.40 5.46
C TYR A 427 25.26 5.69 4.82
N GLY A 428 25.11 6.81 5.53
CA GLY A 428 25.58 8.06 4.98
C GLY A 428 25.83 9.13 6.02
N GLU A 429 26.43 10.22 5.53
CA GLU A 429 26.71 11.42 6.29
C GLU A 429 26.22 12.65 5.56
N VAL A 430 25.88 13.70 6.32
CA VAL A 430 25.39 14.97 5.73
C VAL A 430 26.56 15.70 5.11
N VAL A 431 26.41 16.13 3.85
CA VAL A 431 27.39 16.94 3.12
C VAL A 431 27.42 18.39 3.61
#